data_ea9deda253b2a0500ee117748330a3a2
#
_entry.id   ea9deda253b2a0500ee117748330a3a2
#
_cell.length_a   1.000
_cell.length_b   1.000
_cell.length_c   1.000
_cell.angle_alpha   90.00
_cell.angle_beta   90.00
_cell.angle_gamma   90.00
#
_symmetry.space_group_name_H-M   'P 1'
#
loop_
_entity.id
_entity.type
_entity.pdbx_description
1 polymer ?
#
loop_
_entity_poly.entity_id
_entity_poly.type
_entity_poly.pdbx_seq_one_letter_code
_entity_poly.pdbx_strand_id
1 'polypeptide(L)'
;MRGQKRISTISLVLIIQLIIMLILSLVITMTISSATRKNSIQHMETVTSERAHIIEEYVKNSEKILQYYSKAKQIDDLLKNPQNPACFRAAQDYTEDYSKDIENLEGIYASEWDTHVLTHTNADTVGITTRKEAEPLRQLQDAMLAEGDGVYNTGMIISPASGKQIVSMYKAVYNEEGQPIGLVGLGIYTEGLIDTLNRLSIKGIDEASYSMINAENGKYVFNNNQELIGASSEHKEIQSICEKLSGTAEPAQGSFEYKDNGTKYIAIYSYIPEYNWLLILNDTKSEVYSLTHVMRIYMAIFGIALIILMLIFHFINQKQEKANQKLASTIIKSNKTKESLYTAMFKDVLTDVGNRIAFSMDFEGQKPTPAEPYYFVMYNINGFSSINTRYGNDVSDWLLVRTVDILNQVFKGSKIYRTGSDEFIVAVKVKNDEVAYTDIIEDAKDAYKRLTAGQNTPMGRINFEFRSSVAKKYGVINTSIITVLKDMINKNSNATVGQITYTDLDS
;
A
#
# COMPACT_ATOMS: atom_id res chain seq x y z
N MET A 1 -35.13 18.79 -11.49
CA MET A 1 -34.09 18.04 -12.21
C MET A 1 -32.89 17.87 -11.27
N ARG A 2 -32.69 16.65 -10.73
CA ARG A 2 -31.51 16.32 -9.88
C ARG A 2 -30.27 16.31 -10.79
N GLY A 3 -29.40 17.30 -10.62
CA GLY A 3 -28.11 17.34 -11.31
C GLY A 3 -27.30 16.11 -10.93
N GLN A 4 -27.11 15.19 -11.83
CA GLN A 4 -26.08 14.16 -11.72
C GLN A 4 -24.74 14.86 -11.52
N LYS A 5 -24.18 14.76 -10.31
CA LYS A 5 -22.78 15.18 -10.05
C LYS A 5 -21.88 14.31 -10.93
N ARG A 6 -21.41 14.84 -12.04
CA ARG A 6 -20.34 14.21 -12.82
C ARG A 6 -19.14 14.05 -11.89
N ILE A 7 -18.76 12.80 -11.66
CA ILE A 7 -17.50 12.49 -10.96
C ILE A 7 -16.38 13.10 -11.80
N SER A 8 -15.55 13.93 -11.20
CA SER A 8 -14.41 14.53 -11.90
C SER A 8 -13.51 13.40 -12.41
N THR A 9 -12.90 13.55 -13.57
CA THR A 9 -11.98 12.55 -14.15
C THR A 9 -10.87 12.17 -13.18
N ILE A 10 -10.40 13.15 -12.40
CA ILE A 10 -9.40 12.94 -11.34
C ILE A 10 -9.93 12.05 -10.23
N SER A 11 -11.18 12.27 -9.78
CA SER A 11 -11.80 11.43 -8.76
C SER A 11 -12.01 9.99 -9.24
N LEU A 12 -12.34 9.79 -10.51
CA LEU A 12 -12.47 8.46 -11.09
C LEU A 12 -11.12 7.72 -11.12
N VAL A 13 -10.05 8.40 -11.54
CA VAL A 13 -8.68 7.83 -11.56
C VAL A 13 -8.25 7.45 -10.15
N LEU A 14 -8.49 8.29 -9.14
CA LEU A 14 -8.15 8.00 -7.75
C LEU A 14 -8.91 6.78 -7.20
N ILE A 15 -10.19 6.63 -7.55
CA ILE A 15 -11.00 5.46 -7.16
C ILE A 15 -10.43 4.18 -7.79
N ILE A 16 -10.10 4.20 -9.08
CA ILE A 16 -9.51 3.06 -9.78
C ILE A 16 -8.17 2.69 -9.14
N GLN A 17 -7.31 3.68 -8.87
CA GLN A 17 -6.02 3.46 -8.22
C GLN A 17 -6.18 2.84 -6.82
N LEU A 18 -7.14 3.31 -6.01
CA LEU A 18 -7.43 2.72 -4.71
C LEU A 18 -7.87 1.26 -4.83
N ILE A 19 -8.79 0.96 -5.76
CA ILE A 19 -9.28 -0.40 -5.99
C ILE A 19 -8.10 -1.32 -6.35
N ILE A 20 -7.22 -0.88 -7.25
CA ILE A 20 -6.03 -1.65 -7.63
C ILE A 20 -5.12 -1.89 -6.42
N MET A 21 -4.86 -0.87 -5.59
CA MET A 21 -4.03 -1.02 -4.40
C MET A 21 -4.66 -1.96 -3.37
N LEU A 22 -5.98 -1.92 -3.17
CA LEU A 22 -6.69 -2.83 -2.26
C LEU A 22 -6.65 -4.28 -2.77
N ILE A 23 -6.85 -4.50 -4.07
CA ILE A 23 -6.74 -5.83 -4.68
C ILE A 23 -5.31 -6.35 -4.52
N LEU A 24 -4.29 -5.54 -4.82
CA LEU A 24 -2.89 -5.92 -4.67
C LEU A 24 -2.56 -6.26 -3.22
N SER A 25 -3.01 -5.44 -2.27
CA SER A 25 -2.86 -5.68 -0.84
C SER A 25 -3.50 -7.01 -0.41
N LEU A 26 -4.70 -7.32 -0.92
CA LEU A 26 -5.39 -8.59 -0.64
C LEU A 26 -4.61 -9.79 -1.19
N VAL A 27 -4.14 -9.71 -2.43
CA VAL A 27 -3.35 -10.78 -3.07
C VAL A 27 -2.05 -11.00 -2.32
N ILE A 28 -1.33 -9.94 -1.97
CA ILE A 28 -0.09 -10.02 -1.17
C ILE A 28 -0.37 -10.67 0.18
N THR A 29 -1.44 -10.25 0.87
CA THR A 29 -1.82 -10.83 2.17
C THR A 29 -2.12 -12.33 2.07
N MET A 30 -2.87 -12.74 1.05
CA MET A 30 -3.18 -14.15 0.82
C MET A 30 -1.92 -14.97 0.54
N THR A 31 -1.04 -14.47 -0.32
CA THR A 31 0.21 -15.15 -0.71
C THR A 31 1.15 -15.30 0.49
N ILE A 32 1.38 -14.22 1.23
CA ILE A 32 2.27 -14.25 2.41
C ILE A 32 1.65 -15.12 3.51
N SER A 33 0.34 -15.02 3.78
CA SER A 33 -0.33 -15.89 4.76
C SER A 33 -0.20 -17.36 4.41
N SER A 34 -0.34 -17.72 3.14
CA SER A 34 -0.17 -19.11 2.68
C SER A 34 1.28 -19.58 2.84
N ALA A 35 2.25 -18.74 2.44
CA ALA A 35 3.67 -19.04 2.59
C ALA A 35 4.07 -19.20 4.06
N THR A 36 3.63 -18.28 4.93
CA THR A 36 3.90 -18.34 6.37
C THR A 36 3.33 -19.60 7.01
N ARG A 37 2.09 -19.97 6.66
CA ARG A 37 1.48 -21.23 7.15
C ARG A 37 2.29 -22.45 6.73
N LYS A 38 2.68 -22.52 5.46
CA LYS A 38 3.51 -23.62 4.96
C LYS A 38 4.85 -23.68 5.68
N ASN A 39 5.50 -22.54 5.87
CA ASN A 39 6.79 -22.46 6.58
C ASN A 39 6.65 -22.88 8.05
N SER A 40 5.56 -22.50 8.74
CA SER A 40 5.32 -22.94 10.12
C SER A 40 5.20 -24.46 10.21
N ILE A 41 4.43 -25.08 9.31
CA ILE A 41 4.30 -26.54 9.27
C ILE A 41 5.64 -27.21 8.97
N GLN A 42 6.38 -26.75 7.94
CA GLN A 42 7.70 -27.29 7.61
C GLN A 42 8.70 -27.14 8.76
N HIS A 43 8.65 -26.04 9.50
CA HIS A 43 9.49 -25.86 10.68
C HIS A 43 9.14 -26.88 11.77
N MET A 44 7.86 -27.07 12.07
CA MET A 44 7.42 -28.11 13.02
C MET A 44 7.83 -29.51 12.55
N GLU A 45 7.68 -29.82 11.25
CA GLU A 45 8.11 -31.10 10.66
C GLU A 45 9.62 -31.33 10.87
N THR A 46 10.45 -30.35 10.56
CA THR A 46 11.90 -30.42 10.75
C THR A 46 12.24 -30.68 12.22
N VAL A 47 11.65 -29.90 13.12
CA VAL A 47 11.89 -30.06 14.56
C VAL A 47 11.45 -31.42 15.05
N THR A 48 10.27 -31.90 14.64
CA THR A 48 9.77 -33.23 15.08
C THR A 48 10.67 -34.35 14.57
N SER A 49 11.17 -34.24 13.34
CA SER A 49 12.12 -35.22 12.78
C SER A 49 13.46 -35.20 13.53
N GLU A 50 14.01 -34.02 13.81
CA GLU A 50 15.25 -33.90 14.60
C GLU A 50 15.09 -34.50 16.00
N ARG A 51 13.93 -34.28 16.65
CA ARG A 51 13.63 -34.84 17.97
C ARG A 51 13.48 -36.37 17.91
N ALA A 52 12.80 -36.88 16.89
CA ALA A 52 12.69 -38.33 16.69
C ALA A 52 14.08 -38.95 16.54
N HIS A 53 14.97 -38.33 15.79
CA HIS A 53 16.35 -38.83 15.63
C HIS A 53 17.15 -38.77 16.95
N ILE A 54 17.03 -37.71 17.75
CA ILE A 54 17.66 -37.61 19.08
C ILE A 54 17.16 -38.76 19.99
N ILE A 55 15.85 -39.04 20.00
CA ILE A 55 15.27 -40.15 20.77
C ILE A 55 15.84 -41.49 20.30
N GLU A 56 15.85 -41.71 19.00
CA GLU A 56 16.39 -42.93 18.38
C GLU A 56 17.86 -43.13 18.78
N GLU A 57 18.70 -42.13 18.62
CA GLU A 57 20.13 -42.23 18.98
C GLU A 57 20.34 -42.42 20.49
N TYR A 58 19.50 -41.78 21.34
CA TYR A 58 19.54 -41.97 22.78
C TYR A 58 19.29 -43.43 23.18
N VAL A 59 18.25 -44.03 22.57
CA VAL A 59 17.89 -45.43 22.81
C VAL A 59 18.98 -46.37 22.27
N LYS A 60 19.46 -46.15 21.03
CA LYS A 60 20.52 -46.95 20.40
C LYS A 60 21.83 -46.92 21.21
N ASN A 61 22.18 -45.74 21.79
CA ASN A 61 23.33 -45.65 22.65
C ASN A 61 23.14 -46.46 23.95
N SER A 62 21.94 -46.44 24.51
CA SER A 62 21.60 -47.22 25.68
C SER A 62 21.70 -48.73 25.41
N GLU A 63 21.23 -49.19 24.26
CA GLU A 63 21.36 -50.56 23.79
C GLU A 63 22.82 -50.98 23.63
N LYS A 64 23.68 -50.12 23.05
CA LYS A 64 25.12 -50.37 22.96
C LYS A 64 25.78 -50.50 24.32
N ILE A 65 25.40 -49.67 25.31
CA ILE A 65 25.88 -49.76 26.69
C ILE A 65 25.56 -51.17 27.24
N LEU A 66 24.33 -51.62 27.11
CA LEU A 66 23.94 -52.93 27.61
C LEU A 66 24.65 -54.05 26.82
N GLN A 67 24.81 -53.92 25.50
CA GLN A 67 25.53 -54.89 24.68
C GLN A 67 27.00 -54.99 25.06
N TYR A 68 27.72 -53.89 25.35
CA TYR A 68 29.09 -53.95 25.85
C TYR A 68 29.17 -54.53 27.24
N TYR A 69 28.28 -54.17 28.15
CA TYR A 69 28.19 -54.76 29.47
C TYR A 69 28.00 -56.28 29.44
N SER A 70 27.12 -56.76 28.56
CA SER A 70 26.84 -58.21 28.40
C SER A 70 28.05 -59.04 27.94
N LYS A 71 29.04 -58.37 27.25
CA LYS A 71 30.24 -59.03 26.68
C LYS A 71 31.46 -58.91 27.64
N ALA A 72 31.29 -58.23 28.80
CA ALA A 72 32.38 -58.10 29.75
C ALA A 72 32.73 -59.46 30.38
N LYS A 73 34.05 -59.72 30.45
CA LYS A 73 34.53 -61.00 30.94
C LYS A 73 34.04 -61.27 32.37
N GLN A 74 33.95 -60.28 33.21
CA GLN A 74 33.52 -60.40 34.61
C GLN A 74 32.05 -60.83 34.69
N ILE A 75 31.21 -60.37 33.77
CA ILE A 75 29.80 -60.76 33.67
C ILE A 75 29.65 -62.16 33.11
N ASP A 76 30.42 -62.51 32.09
CA ASP A 76 30.44 -63.87 31.51
C ASP A 76 30.91 -64.91 32.53
N ASP A 77 32.02 -64.63 33.26
CA ASP A 77 32.57 -65.49 34.28
C ASP A 77 31.56 -65.70 35.46
N LEU A 78 30.83 -64.65 35.84
CA LEU A 78 29.80 -64.73 36.85
C LEU A 78 28.63 -65.62 36.42
N LEU A 79 28.08 -65.40 35.22
CA LEU A 79 26.92 -66.13 34.72
C LEU A 79 27.25 -67.62 34.48
N LYS A 80 28.50 -67.94 34.17
CA LYS A 80 28.98 -69.32 34.09
C LYS A 80 29.19 -69.98 35.47
N ASN A 81 29.50 -69.16 36.48
CA ASN A 81 29.81 -69.66 37.84
C ASN A 81 29.10 -68.80 38.91
N PRO A 82 27.77 -68.79 38.99
CA PRO A 82 27.01 -67.84 39.84
C PRO A 82 27.22 -68.09 41.35
N GLN A 83 27.67 -69.29 41.73
CA GLN A 83 27.92 -69.64 43.13
C GLN A 83 29.36 -69.33 43.60
N ASN A 84 30.23 -68.80 42.69
CA ASN A 84 31.61 -68.49 43.01
C ASN A 84 31.74 -67.10 43.62
N PRO A 85 32.13 -66.94 44.91
CA PRO A 85 32.22 -65.63 45.54
C PRO A 85 33.27 -64.67 44.90
N ALA A 86 34.28 -65.24 44.21
CA ALA A 86 35.29 -64.41 43.52
C ALA A 86 34.73 -63.82 42.24
N CYS A 87 33.96 -64.62 41.47
CA CYS A 87 33.27 -64.13 40.27
C CYS A 87 32.23 -63.06 40.64
N PHE A 88 31.48 -63.32 41.70
CA PHE A 88 30.51 -62.35 42.21
C PHE A 88 31.15 -60.98 42.52
N ARG A 89 32.25 -60.98 43.33
CA ARG A 89 32.94 -59.71 43.68
C ARG A 89 33.48 -59.00 42.45
N ALA A 90 34.16 -59.74 41.58
CA ALA A 90 34.74 -59.15 40.35
C ALA A 90 33.68 -58.53 39.44
N ALA A 91 32.53 -59.18 39.32
CA ALA A 91 31.39 -58.70 38.50
C ALA A 91 30.67 -57.48 39.19
N GLN A 92 30.50 -57.52 40.52
CA GLN A 92 29.92 -56.42 41.26
C GLN A 92 30.80 -55.17 41.17
N ASP A 93 32.12 -55.33 41.43
CA ASP A 93 33.10 -54.21 41.32
C ASP A 93 33.09 -53.64 39.88
N TYR A 94 33.02 -54.50 38.85
CA TYR A 94 32.89 -54.07 37.48
C TYR A 94 31.57 -53.34 37.22
N THR A 95 30.46 -53.84 37.73
CA THR A 95 29.13 -53.20 37.57
C THR A 95 29.10 -51.82 38.14
N GLU A 96 29.66 -51.66 39.35
CA GLU A 96 29.75 -50.34 40.02
C GLU A 96 30.68 -49.38 39.29
N ASP A 97 31.82 -49.86 38.77
CA ASP A 97 32.74 -49.02 38.03
C ASP A 97 32.18 -48.58 36.67
N TYR A 98 31.63 -49.55 35.92
CA TYR A 98 31.02 -49.32 34.60
C TYR A 98 29.86 -48.35 34.67
N SER A 99 29.09 -48.38 35.78
CA SER A 99 27.93 -47.50 35.93
C SER A 99 28.24 -46.01 36.15
N LYS A 100 29.49 -45.68 36.61
CA LYS A 100 29.86 -44.30 36.96
C LYS A 100 29.81 -43.33 35.76
N ASP A 101 30.06 -43.83 34.58
CA ASP A 101 30.12 -43.04 33.33
C ASP A 101 28.76 -43.07 32.55
N ILE A 102 27.72 -43.70 33.12
CA ILE A 102 26.42 -43.76 32.46
C ILE A 102 25.50 -42.67 33.00
N GLU A 103 25.23 -41.68 32.19
CA GLU A 103 24.28 -40.61 32.52
C GLU A 103 22.83 -41.12 32.62
N ASN A 104 22.05 -40.57 33.53
CA ASN A 104 20.64 -40.86 33.76
C ASN A 104 20.36 -42.35 34.03
N LEU A 105 21.33 -43.07 34.53
CA LEU A 105 21.20 -44.50 34.87
C LEU A 105 20.23 -44.71 36.07
N GLU A 106 19.20 -45.54 35.89
CA GLU A 106 18.43 -46.06 37.00
C GLU A 106 19.14 -47.29 37.61
N GLY A 107 19.57 -48.18 36.72
CA GLY A 107 20.35 -49.36 37.14
C GLY A 107 20.82 -50.21 35.97
N ILE A 108 22.00 -50.83 36.15
CA ILE A 108 22.49 -51.89 35.26
C ILE A 108 22.83 -53.07 36.11
N TYR A 109 22.52 -54.28 35.58
CA TYR A 109 22.62 -55.53 36.35
C TYR A 109 22.81 -56.77 35.50
N ALA A 110 23.26 -57.85 36.14
CA ALA A 110 23.24 -59.20 35.62
C ALA A 110 22.43 -60.15 36.54
N SER A 111 21.67 -61.04 35.96
CA SER A 111 20.86 -62.02 36.68
C SER A 111 20.91 -63.38 36.03
N GLU A 112 20.57 -64.41 36.82
CA GLU A 112 20.28 -65.75 36.29
C GLU A 112 19.10 -65.67 35.29
N TRP A 113 18.92 -66.76 34.54
CA TRP A 113 17.86 -66.83 33.51
C TRP A 113 16.44 -66.78 34.09
N ASP A 114 16.27 -67.07 35.37
CA ASP A 114 15.01 -66.92 36.09
C ASP A 114 14.80 -65.53 36.71
N THR A 115 15.66 -64.57 36.35
CA THR A 115 15.67 -63.19 36.86
C THR A 115 16.10 -63.03 38.31
N HIS A 116 16.82 -64.00 38.89
CA HIS A 116 17.51 -63.82 40.18
C HIS A 116 18.71 -62.94 39.97
N VAL A 117 18.71 -61.74 40.61
CA VAL A 117 19.71 -60.70 40.40
C VAL A 117 21.03 -61.09 41.10
N LEU A 118 22.08 -61.19 40.30
CA LEU A 118 23.43 -61.50 40.79
C LEU A 118 24.25 -60.25 41.09
N THR A 119 24.26 -59.25 40.20
CA THR A 119 24.92 -57.94 40.43
C THR A 119 23.95 -56.83 40.07
N HIS A 120 24.06 -55.71 40.74
CA HIS A 120 23.25 -54.53 40.46
C HIS A 120 23.94 -53.24 40.97
N THR A 121 23.75 -52.11 40.29
CA THR A 121 24.19 -50.79 40.75
C THR A 121 23.54 -50.35 42.07
N ASN A 122 22.32 -50.85 42.34
CA ASN A 122 21.70 -50.70 43.66
C ASN A 122 21.85 -52.01 44.43
N ALA A 123 22.67 -52.00 45.46
CA ALA A 123 23.02 -53.15 46.29
C ALA A 123 21.77 -53.82 46.93
N ASP A 124 20.72 -53.08 47.23
CA ASP A 124 19.48 -53.59 47.83
C ASP A 124 18.69 -54.53 46.89
N THR A 125 19.02 -54.53 45.62
CA THR A 125 18.36 -55.33 44.59
C THR A 125 19.07 -56.68 44.37
N VAL A 126 20.29 -56.82 44.80
CA VAL A 126 21.08 -58.06 44.67
C VAL A 126 20.44 -59.19 45.50
N GLY A 127 20.28 -60.36 44.90
CA GLY A 127 19.63 -61.53 45.51
C GLY A 127 18.10 -61.52 45.42
N ILE A 128 17.50 -60.55 44.79
CA ILE A 128 16.05 -60.49 44.54
C ILE A 128 15.73 -61.14 43.20
N THR A 129 14.67 -61.96 43.16
CA THR A 129 14.08 -62.44 41.90
C THR A 129 13.02 -61.43 41.48
N THR A 130 13.25 -60.76 40.34
CA THR A 130 12.40 -59.64 39.88
C THR A 130 11.09 -60.08 39.24
N ARG A 131 11.04 -61.26 38.60
CA ARG A 131 9.82 -61.86 38.04
C ARG A 131 9.54 -63.22 38.69
N LYS A 132 8.63 -63.23 39.66
CA LYS A 132 8.26 -64.43 40.41
C LYS A 132 7.14 -65.24 39.73
N GLU A 133 6.34 -64.59 38.87
CA GLU A 133 5.26 -65.21 38.18
C GLU A 133 5.74 -65.79 36.86
N ALA A 134 5.28 -67.00 36.54
CA ALA A 134 5.76 -67.76 35.39
C ALA A 134 5.42 -67.13 34.03
N GLU A 135 4.27 -66.52 33.92
CA GLU A 135 3.85 -65.88 32.64
C GLU A 135 4.66 -64.63 32.28
N PRO A 136 4.84 -63.60 33.16
CA PRO A 136 5.72 -62.48 32.89
C PRO A 136 7.18 -62.85 32.65
N LEU A 137 7.70 -63.88 33.34
CA LEU A 137 9.02 -64.40 33.11
C LEU A 137 9.17 -65.02 31.72
N ARG A 138 8.23 -65.85 31.33
CA ARG A 138 8.23 -66.48 30.00
C ARG A 138 8.16 -65.47 28.90
N GLN A 139 7.26 -64.47 29.00
CA GLN A 139 7.15 -63.39 28.03
C GLN A 139 8.45 -62.62 27.83
N LEU A 140 9.17 -62.33 28.91
CA LEU A 140 10.49 -61.69 28.84
C LEU A 140 11.52 -62.59 28.15
N GLN A 141 11.56 -63.89 28.54
CA GLN A 141 12.47 -64.87 27.93
C GLN A 141 12.22 -65.06 26.45
N ASP A 142 10.96 -65.27 26.06
CA ASP A 142 10.55 -65.43 24.64
C ASP A 142 10.90 -64.15 23.81
N ALA A 143 10.70 -62.96 24.36
CA ALA A 143 11.05 -61.71 23.71
C ALA A 143 12.56 -61.57 23.52
N MET A 144 13.39 -61.88 24.55
CA MET A 144 14.84 -61.85 24.41
C MET A 144 15.37 -62.88 23.43
N LEU A 145 14.75 -64.10 23.39
CA LEU A 145 15.13 -65.14 22.46
C LEU A 145 14.79 -64.81 21.01
N ALA A 146 13.71 -64.06 20.80
CA ALA A 146 13.36 -63.56 19.47
C ALA A 146 14.38 -62.53 18.94
N GLU A 147 15.03 -61.73 19.79
CA GLU A 147 16.08 -60.80 19.42
C GLU A 147 17.45 -61.47 19.20
N GLY A 148 17.63 -62.74 19.61
CA GLY A 148 18.90 -63.48 19.48
C GLY A 148 20.06 -62.80 20.23
N ASP A 149 21.11 -62.32 19.50
CA ASP A 149 22.21 -61.54 20.11
C ASP A 149 21.88 -60.04 20.20
N GLY A 150 20.65 -59.65 19.85
CA GLY A 150 20.15 -58.27 19.97
C GLY A 150 19.81 -57.87 21.42
N VAL A 151 19.28 -56.67 21.59
CA VAL A 151 18.76 -56.16 22.85
C VAL A 151 17.26 -56.05 22.75
N TYR A 152 16.55 -56.70 23.66
CA TYR A 152 15.12 -56.54 23.79
C TYR A 152 14.77 -55.25 24.52
N ASN A 153 14.14 -54.32 23.88
CA ASN A 153 13.72 -53.04 24.43
C ASN A 153 12.22 -53.08 24.76
N THR A 154 11.88 -53.00 26.04
CA THR A 154 10.47 -53.02 26.49
C THR A 154 9.78 -51.66 26.25
N GLY A 155 10.54 -50.62 25.78
CA GLY A 155 10.07 -49.26 25.66
C GLY A 155 10.10 -48.51 26.98
N MET A 156 9.35 -47.45 27.04
CA MET A 156 9.23 -46.62 28.21
C MET A 156 8.21 -47.18 29.19
N ILE A 157 8.64 -47.48 30.40
CA ILE A 157 7.81 -48.03 31.47
C ILE A 157 7.99 -47.24 32.77
N ILE A 158 7.07 -47.37 33.69
CA ILE A 158 7.27 -46.93 35.07
C ILE A 158 8.05 -48.02 35.80
N SER A 159 9.23 -47.68 36.29
CA SER A 159 10.06 -48.63 37.07
C SER A 159 9.37 -49.03 38.35
N PRO A 160 9.22 -50.35 38.61
CA PRO A 160 8.74 -50.80 39.90
C PRO A 160 9.68 -50.48 41.06
N ALA A 161 10.98 -50.24 40.79
CA ALA A 161 11.98 -49.97 41.79
C ALA A 161 12.02 -48.50 42.22
N SER A 162 12.00 -47.59 41.23
CA SER A 162 12.16 -46.14 41.52
C SER A 162 10.81 -45.38 41.42
N GLY A 163 9.76 -45.97 40.86
CA GLY A 163 8.51 -45.26 40.58
C GLY A 163 8.62 -44.22 39.47
N LYS A 164 9.79 -44.07 38.83
CA LYS A 164 10.06 -43.12 37.78
C LYS A 164 9.94 -43.79 36.41
N GLN A 165 9.75 -42.95 35.38
CA GLN A 165 9.71 -43.46 34.01
C GLN A 165 11.13 -43.70 33.50
N ILE A 166 11.32 -44.92 32.96
CA ILE A 166 12.59 -45.38 32.39
C ILE A 166 12.39 -46.02 31.02
N VAL A 167 13.44 -46.06 30.21
CA VAL A 167 13.56 -47.02 29.12
C VAL A 167 14.21 -48.25 29.71
N SER A 168 13.53 -49.39 29.61
CA SER A 168 14.00 -50.67 30.15
C SER A 168 14.38 -51.64 29.04
N MET A 169 15.59 -52.19 29.16
CA MET A 169 16.21 -53.06 28.14
C MET A 169 16.77 -54.32 28.75
N TYR A 170 16.71 -55.39 28.00
CA TYR A 170 17.20 -56.71 28.42
C TYR A 170 17.98 -57.39 27.31
N LYS A 171 18.98 -58.15 27.64
CA LYS A 171 19.72 -58.97 26.69
C LYS A 171 20.06 -60.33 27.30
N ALA A 172 19.76 -61.36 26.57
CA ALA A 172 20.18 -62.74 26.91
C ALA A 172 21.69 -62.88 26.74
N VAL A 173 22.31 -63.63 27.66
CA VAL A 173 23.74 -64.00 27.58
C VAL A 173 23.79 -65.51 27.37
N TYR A 174 24.55 -65.96 26.37
CA TYR A 174 24.59 -67.34 25.92
C TYR A 174 25.95 -67.98 26.23
N ASN A 175 25.93 -69.32 26.50
CA ASN A 175 27.15 -70.07 26.56
C ASN A 175 27.69 -70.41 25.15
N GLU A 176 28.82 -71.15 25.08
CA GLU A 176 29.43 -71.56 23.80
C GLU A 176 28.55 -72.47 22.98
N GLU A 177 27.59 -73.19 23.64
CA GLU A 177 26.62 -74.14 23.03
C GLU A 177 25.35 -73.40 22.54
N GLY A 178 25.28 -72.05 22.72
CA GLY A 178 24.11 -71.26 22.31
C GLY A 178 22.91 -71.35 23.26
N GLN A 179 23.09 -71.83 24.47
CA GLN A 179 22.05 -71.88 25.49
C GLN A 179 22.10 -70.65 26.37
N PRO A 180 20.95 -69.95 26.72
CA PRO A 180 20.92 -68.83 27.60
C PRO A 180 21.31 -69.21 29.02
N ILE A 181 22.35 -68.58 29.55
CA ILE A 181 22.86 -68.85 30.94
C ILE A 181 22.46 -67.73 31.92
N GLY A 182 21.95 -66.63 31.43
CA GLY A 182 21.49 -65.52 32.19
C GLY A 182 21.09 -64.35 31.32
N LEU A 183 20.82 -63.24 31.92
CA LEU A 183 20.48 -61.99 31.20
C LEU A 183 21.14 -60.79 31.88
N VAL A 184 21.32 -59.75 31.14
CA VAL A 184 21.64 -58.41 31.64
C VAL A 184 20.49 -57.45 31.44
N GLY A 185 20.31 -56.50 32.33
CA GLY A 185 19.26 -55.49 32.24
C GLY A 185 19.79 -54.11 32.46
N LEU A 186 19.17 -53.12 31.84
CA LEU A 186 19.49 -51.71 31.93
C LEU A 186 18.19 -50.91 32.04
N GLY A 187 18.15 -50.01 33.00
CA GLY A 187 17.14 -48.96 33.12
C GLY A 187 17.79 -47.57 33.02
N ILE A 188 17.27 -46.75 32.08
CA ILE A 188 17.71 -45.36 31.90
C ILE A 188 16.54 -44.45 32.16
N TYR A 189 16.71 -43.42 33.01
CA TYR A 189 15.69 -42.43 33.29
C TYR A 189 15.37 -41.59 32.04
N THR A 190 14.10 -41.44 31.75
CA THR A 190 13.63 -40.63 30.64
C THR A 190 13.69 -39.11 30.92
N GLU A 191 13.85 -38.72 32.20
CA GLU A 191 13.98 -37.30 32.61
C GLU A 191 15.11 -36.59 31.83
N GLY A 192 16.28 -37.22 31.68
CA GLY A 192 17.40 -36.60 30.94
C GLY A 192 17.14 -36.41 29.45
N LEU A 193 16.39 -37.33 28.86
CA LEU A 193 15.92 -37.19 27.47
C LEU A 193 14.92 -36.03 27.32
N ILE A 194 13.96 -35.98 28.26
CA ILE A 194 12.92 -34.93 28.28
C ILE A 194 13.57 -33.55 28.48
N ASP A 195 14.53 -33.45 29.42
CA ASP A 195 15.30 -32.21 29.65
C ASP A 195 16.08 -31.78 28.40
N THR A 196 16.66 -32.73 27.69
CA THR A 196 17.37 -32.45 26.42
C THR A 196 16.40 -31.92 25.36
N LEU A 197 15.23 -32.54 25.22
CA LEU A 197 14.19 -32.09 24.30
C LEU A 197 13.63 -30.69 24.65
N ASN A 198 13.45 -30.41 25.94
CA ASN A 198 12.91 -29.15 26.42
C ASN A 198 13.93 -27.97 26.36
N ARG A 199 15.23 -28.24 26.55
CA ARG A 199 16.31 -27.20 26.48
C ARG A 199 16.44 -26.63 25.05
N LEU A 200 16.02 -27.34 24.06
CA LEU A 200 16.05 -26.90 22.68
C LEU A 200 14.74 -26.12 22.37
N SER A 201 14.58 -24.92 22.95
CA SER A 201 13.39 -24.10 22.74
C SER A 201 13.17 -23.83 21.26
N ILE A 202 11.92 -23.93 20.82
CA ILE A 202 11.54 -23.69 19.44
C ILE A 202 10.96 -22.29 19.36
N LYS A 203 11.69 -21.35 18.77
CA LYS A 203 11.19 -19.99 18.58
C LYS A 203 9.88 -20.02 17.77
N GLY A 204 8.81 -19.50 18.35
CA GLY A 204 7.51 -19.36 17.69
C GLY A 204 6.56 -20.56 17.87
N ILE A 205 6.91 -21.50 18.78
CA ILE A 205 6.08 -22.62 19.22
C ILE A 205 6.31 -22.81 20.71
N ASP A 206 6.02 -21.77 21.49
CA ASP A 206 6.41 -21.72 22.90
C ASP A 206 5.53 -22.58 23.82
N GLU A 207 4.33 -22.98 23.35
CA GLU A 207 3.36 -23.81 24.06
C GLU A 207 3.28 -25.24 23.50
N ALA A 208 4.17 -25.60 22.58
CA ALA A 208 4.16 -26.92 21.98
C ALA A 208 4.42 -28.04 23.01
N SER A 209 3.66 -29.09 22.91
CA SER A 209 3.81 -30.26 23.74
C SER A 209 4.18 -31.50 22.91
N TYR A 210 5.00 -32.38 23.54
CA TYR A 210 5.38 -33.65 22.96
C TYR A 210 4.59 -34.76 23.58
N SER A 211 4.22 -35.76 22.75
CA SER A 211 3.77 -37.06 23.21
C SER A 211 4.38 -38.14 22.33
N MET A 212 4.54 -39.31 22.87
CA MET A 212 5.01 -40.46 22.11
C MET A 212 4.08 -41.64 22.36
N ILE A 213 3.74 -42.33 21.30
CA ILE A 213 2.76 -43.45 21.31
C ILE A 213 3.43 -44.65 20.71
N ASN A 214 3.22 -45.79 21.33
CA ASN A 214 3.54 -47.07 20.72
C ASN A 214 2.48 -47.34 19.62
N ALA A 215 2.91 -47.43 18.37
CA ALA A 215 2.00 -47.57 17.22
C ALA A 215 1.31 -48.91 17.16
N GLU A 216 1.89 -49.95 17.78
CA GLU A 216 1.32 -51.32 17.78
C GLU A 216 0.04 -51.41 18.63
N ASN A 217 0.05 -50.76 19.80
CA ASN A 217 -1.06 -50.86 20.74
C ASN A 217 -1.81 -49.54 20.99
N GLY A 218 -1.37 -48.43 20.35
CA GLY A 218 -2.00 -47.09 20.46
C GLY A 218 -1.88 -46.41 21.81
N LYS A 219 -0.99 -46.93 22.69
CA LYS A 219 -0.81 -46.41 24.07
C LYS A 219 0.27 -45.34 24.13
N TYR A 220 0.04 -44.32 24.97
CA TYR A 220 1.06 -43.35 25.27
C TYR A 220 2.25 -43.98 26.03
N VAL A 221 3.41 -43.90 25.44
CA VAL A 221 4.70 -44.26 26.10
C VAL A 221 5.34 -43.02 26.75
N PHE A 222 5.00 -41.85 26.28
CA PHE A 222 5.38 -40.56 26.88
C PHE A 222 4.28 -39.51 26.64
N ASN A 223 3.98 -38.76 27.68
CA ASN A 223 3.10 -37.58 27.60
C ASN A 223 3.46 -36.61 28.74
N ASN A 224 3.30 -35.30 28.50
CA ASN A 224 3.48 -34.27 29.55
C ASN A 224 2.52 -34.47 30.73
N ASN A 225 1.31 -35.00 30.49
CA ASN A 225 0.43 -35.48 31.52
C ASN A 225 0.75 -36.94 31.82
N GLN A 226 1.41 -37.18 32.96
CA GLN A 226 1.83 -38.52 33.38
C GLN A 226 0.66 -39.51 33.55
N GLU A 227 -0.55 -39.03 33.86
CA GLU A 227 -1.73 -39.88 34.01
C GLU A 227 -2.15 -40.60 32.72
N LEU A 228 -1.75 -40.02 31.56
CA LEU A 228 -2.03 -40.61 30.26
C LEU A 228 -1.06 -41.72 29.84
N ILE A 229 0.06 -41.89 30.54
CA ILE A 229 1.05 -42.91 30.21
C ILE A 229 0.42 -44.32 30.39
N GLY A 230 0.49 -45.14 29.37
CA GLY A 230 -0.14 -46.44 29.31
C GLY A 230 -1.63 -46.42 28.90
N ALA A 231 -2.27 -45.28 28.84
CA ALA A 231 -3.61 -45.13 28.32
C ALA A 231 -3.59 -45.08 26.77
N SER A 232 -4.65 -45.55 26.14
CA SER A 232 -4.81 -45.43 24.70
C SER A 232 -5.27 -44.05 24.30
N SER A 233 -4.80 -43.54 23.17
CA SER A 233 -5.23 -42.26 22.65
C SER A 233 -6.70 -42.28 22.24
N GLU A 234 -7.47 -41.29 22.66
CA GLU A 234 -8.88 -41.13 22.30
C GLU A 234 -9.06 -40.46 20.91
N HIS A 235 -8.01 -39.89 20.34
CA HIS A 235 -8.06 -39.18 19.07
C HIS A 235 -8.03 -40.16 17.88
N LYS A 236 -9.09 -40.15 17.10
CA LYS A 236 -9.26 -41.07 15.94
C LYS A 236 -8.16 -40.87 14.88
N GLU A 237 -7.69 -39.65 14.72
CA GLU A 237 -6.62 -39.32 13.80
C GLU A 237 -5.32 -40.04 14.18
N ILE A 238 -4.99 -40.06 15.46
CA ILE A 238 -3.81 -40.75 15.99
C ILE A 238 -3.96 -42.26 15.84
N GLN A 239 -5.13 -42.82 16.19
CA GLN A 239 -5.41 -44.24 16.03
C GLN A 239 -5.24 -44.68 14.58
N SER A 240 -5.79 -43.91 13.63
CA SER A 240 -5.67 -44.22 12.20
C SER A 240 -4.21 -44.15 11.70
N ILE A 241 -3.40 -43.23 12.23
CA ILE A 241 -1.97 -43.15 11.91
C ILE A 241 -1.22 -44.34 12.48
N CYS A 242 -1.50 -44.75 13.72
CA CYS A 242 -0.92 -45.95 14.34
C CYS A 242 -1.25 -47.21 13.55
N GLU A 243 -2.52 -47.43 13.20
CA GLU A 243 -2.96 -48.58 12.39
C GLU A 243 -2.24 -48.65 11.02
N LYS A 244 -2.00 -47.52 10.40
CA LYS A 244 -1.33 -47.42 9.09
C LYS A 244 0.17 -47.68 9.17
N LEU A 245 0.83 -47.23 10.24
CA LEU A 245 2.30 -47.22 10.35
C LEU A 245 2.84 -48.40 11.17
N SER A 246 2.02 -49.01 12.03
CA SER A 246 2.44 -50.14 12.87
C SER A 246 3.09 -51.25 12.05
N GLY A 247 4.33 -51.58 12.43
CA GLY A 247 5.13 -52.62 11.78
C GLY A 247 5.68 -52.26 10.40
N THR A 248 5.55 -50.99 9.93
CA THR A 248 6.24 -50.59 8.72
C THR A 248 7.72 -50.35 8.99
N ALA A 249 8.58 -50.78 8.06
CA ALA A 249 10.04 -50.68 8.20
C ALA A 249 10.61 -49.30 7.84
N GLU A 250 9.81 -48.41 7.24
CA GLU A 250 10.30 -47.11 6.79
C GLU A 250 9.82 -45.98 7.69
N PRO A 251 10.68 -44.97 7.97
CA PRO A 251 10.28 -43.76 8.67
C PRO A 251 9.18 -43.03 7.91
N ALA A 252 8.23 -42.47 8.63
CA ALA A 252 7.15 -41.70 8.06
C ALA A 252 6.94 -40.43 8.85
N GLN A 253 6.59 -39.34 8.15
CA GLN A 253 6.33 -38.04 8.72
C GLN A 253 5.07 -37.46 8.11
N GLY A 254 4.34 -36.65 8.87
CA GLY A 254 3.18 -35.96 8.36
C GLY A 254 2.54 -35.06 9.39
N SER A 255 1.46 -34.41 8.97
CA SER A 255 0.72 -33.46 9.81
C SER A 255 -0.77 -33.78 9.79
N PHE A 256 -1.45 -33.49 10.90
CA PHE A 256 -2.89 -33.58 11.01
C PHE A 256 -3.45 -32.52 11.94
N GLU A 257 -4.74 -32.22 11.81
CA GLU A 257 -5.45 -31.34 12.71
C GLU A 257 -6.44 -32.14 13.53
N TYR A 258 -6.57 -31.81 14.80
CA TYR A 258 -7.58 -32.38 15.67
C TYR A 258 -8.18 -31.33 16.59
N LYS A 259 -9.26 -31.71 17.28
CA LYS A 259 -9.93 -30.81 18.21
C LYS A 259 -10.03 -31.49 19.57
N ASP A 260 -9.53 -30.79 20.59
CA ASP A 260 -9.65 -31.21 21.97
C ASP A 260 -10.24 -30.10 22.83
N ASN A 261 -11.24 -30.42 23.65
CA ASN A 261 -11.93 -29.49 24.56
C ASN A 261 -12.33 -28.14 23.91
N GLY A 262 -12.74 -28.18 22.62
CA GLY A 262 -13.15 -27.00 21.88
C GLY A 262 -12.00 -26.28 21.17
N THR A 263 -10.74 -26.51 21.53
CA THR A 263 -9.54 -25.93 20.94
C THR A 263 -9.07 -26.75 19.75
N LYS A 264 -8.63 -26.07 18.68
CA LYS A 264 -8.06 -26.72 17.49
C LYS A 264 -6.55 -26.77 17.62
N TYR A 265 -6.01 -27.95 17.39
CA TYR A 265 -4.59 -28.23 17.39
C TYR A 265 -4.09 -28.59 16.00
N ILE A 266 -2.82 -28.28 15.76
CA ILE A 266 -2.03 -28.81 14.66
C ILE A 266 -1.00 -29.73 15.27
N ALA A 267 -0.92 -30.93 14.75
CA ALA A 267 0.03 -31.95 15.19
C ALA A 267 0.89 -32.39 14.01
N ILE A 268 2.17 -32.55 14.29
CA ILE A 268 3.15 -33.16 13.40
C ILE A 268 3.58 -34.47 14.02
N TYR A 269 3.69 -35.50 13.23
CA TYR A 269 4.19 -36.79 13.69
C TYR A 269 5.46 -37.21 12.95
N SER A 270 6.34 -37.90 13.66
CA SER A 270 7.46 -38.65 13.09
C SER A 270 7.45 -40.04 13.65
N TYR A 271 7.41 -41.02 12.76
CA TYR A 271 7.39 -42.46 13.10
C TYR A 271 8.83 -43.00 13.12
N ILE A 272 9.18 -43.70 14.23
CA ILE A 272 10.47 -44.35 14.45
C ILE A 272 10.24 -45.84 14.32
N PRO A 273 10.53 -46.44 13.13
CA PRO A 273 10.17 -47.83 12.84
C PRO A 273 10.82 -48.87 13.76
N GLU A 274 12.08 -48.63 14.15
CA GLU A 274 12.88 -49.57 14.94
C GLU A 274 12.26 -49.89 16.32
N TYR A 275 11.54 -48.90 16.89
CA TYR A 275 10.86 -49.06 18.18
C TYR A 275 9.34 -49.05 18.05
N ASN A 276 8.79 -48.96 16.84
CA ASN A 276 7.37 -48.81 16.58
C ASN A 276 6.75 -47.64 17.34
N TRP A 277 7.50 -46.52 17.42
CA TRP A 277 7.11 -45.32 18.15
C TRP A 277 6.68 -44.20 17.21
N LEU A 278 5.62 -43.51 17.59
CA LEU A 278 5.11 -42.32 16.93
C LEU A 278 5.34 -41.11 17.84
N LEU A 279 6.32 -40.30 17.52
CA LEU A 279 6.53 -39.00 18.20
C LEU A 279 5.57 -38.00 17.61
N ILE A 280 4.84 -37.28 18.46
CA ILE A 280 3.88 -36.23 18.07
C ILE A 280 4.26 -34.96 18.75
N LEU A 281 4.43 -33.88 17.96
CA LEU A 281 4.53 -32.50 18.40
C LEU A 281 3.21 -31.80 18.09
N ASN A 282 2.53 -31.25 19.07
CA ASN A 282 1.30 -30.54 18.88
C ASN A 282 1.32 -29.14 19.52
N ASP A 283 0.63 -28.22 18.87
CA ASP A 283 0.40 -26.87 19.38
C ASP A 283 -0.96 -26.36 18.92
N THR A 284 -1.46 -25.31 19.58
CA THR A 284 -2.73 -24.72 19.19
C THR A 284 -2.62 -24.09 17.80
N LYS A 285 -3.69 -24.24 17.01
CA LYS A 285 -3.74 -23.65 15.66
C LYS A 285 -3.60 -22.12 15.67
N SER A 286 -4.00 -21.47 16.76
CA SER A 286 -3.85 -20.03 16.95
C SER A 286 -2.38 -19.65 17.12
N GLU A 287 -1.61 -20.42 17.89
CA GLU A 287 -0.20 -20.15 18.15
C GLU A 287 0.64 -20.41 16.90
N VAL A 288 0.49 -21.59 16.29
CA VAL A 288 1.19 -21.94 15.04
C VAL A 288 0.99 -20.90 13.93
N TYR A 289 -0.18 -20.24 13.91
CA TYR A 289 -0.51 -19.20 12.92
C TYR A 289 -0.58 -17.79 13.51
N SER A 290 -0.03 -17.53 14.70
CA SER A 290 -0.07 -16.24 15.38
C SER A 290 0.51 -15.12 14.52
N LEU A 291 1.65 -15.35 13.88
CA LEU A 291 2.29 -14.42 12.96
C LEU A 291 1.36 -14.03 11.78
N THR A 292 0.58 -14.99 11.28
CA THR A 292 -0.40 -14.74 10.20
C THR A 292 -1.56 -13.87 10.68
N HIS A 293 -1.97 -13.99 11.95
CA HIS A 293 -3.01 -13.14 12.54
C HIS A 293 -2.53 -11.69 12.69
N VAL A 294 -1.34 -11.50 13.23
CA VAL A 294 -0.73 -10.17 13.37
C VAL A 294 -0.59 -9.48 12.02
N MET A 295 -0.10 -10.20 11.02
CA MET A 295 -0.01 -9.67 9.64
C MET A 295 -1.36 -9.23 9.08
N ARG A 296 -2.43 -10.00 9.29
CA ARG A 296 -3.78 -9.61 8.82
C ARG A 296 -4.26 -8.32 9.48
N ILE A 297 -3.98 -8.14 10.78
CA ILE A 297 -4.34 -6.92 11.50
C ILE A 297 -3.61 -5.71 10.91
N TYR A 298 -2.29 -5.81 10.70
CA TYR A 298 -1.52 -4.72 10.07
C TYR A 298 -1.99 -4.39 8.66
N MET A 299 -2.33 -5.40 7.85
CA MET A 299 -2.86 -5.19 6.52
C MET A 299 -4.25 -4.55 6.53
N ALA A 300 -5.09 -4.89 7.50
CA ALA A 300 -6.38 -4.22 7.69
C ALA A 300 -6.20 -2.74 8.08
N ILE A 301 -5.30 -2.44 9.01
CA ILE A 301 -4.94 -1.07 9.39
C ILE A 301 -4.42 -0.29 8.18
N PHE A 302 -3.54 -0.89 7.39
CA PHE A 302 -3.01 -0.30 6.15
C PHE A 302 -4.13 0.01 5.14
N GLY A 303 -5.07 -0.92 4.94
CA GLY A 303 -6.23 -0.71 4.08
C GLY A 303 -7.12 0.45 4.54
N ILE A 304 -7.38 0.55 5.85
CA ILE A 304 -8.13 1.66 6.44
C ILE A 304 -7.39 2.99 6.23
N ALA A 305 -6.07 3.02 6.44
CA ALA A 305 -5.25 4.21 6.22
C ALA A 305 -5.30 4.69 4.77
N LEU A 306 -5.27 3.78 3.78
CA LEU A 306 -5.44 4.11 2.37
C LEU A 306 -6.81 4.74 2.06
N ILE A 307 -7.88 4.20 2.66
CA ILE A 307 -9.23 4.75 2.50
C ILE A 307 -9.31 6.17 3.07
N ILE A 308 -8.77 6.39 4.27
CA ILE A 308 -8.73 7.71 4.91
C ILE A 308 -7.94 8.71 4.04
N LEU A 309 -6.77 8.31 3.56
CA LEU A 309 -5.95 9.15 2.68
C LEU A 309 -6.70 9.55 1.40
N MET A 310 -7.41 8.61 0.79
CA MET A 310 -8.25 8.88 -0.38
C MET A 310 -9.38 9.86 -0.07
N LEU A 311 -10.05 9.72 1.07
CA LEU A 311 -11.11 10.65 1.47
C LEU A 311 -10.57 12.08 1.67
N ILE A 312 -9.38 12.22 2.28
CA ILE A 312 -8.70 13.51 2.44
C ILE A 312 -8.39 14.10 1.04
N PHE A 313 -7.84 13.30 0.15
CA PHE A 313 -7.50 13.75 -1.20
C PHE A 313 -8.73 14.15 -2.01
N HIS A 314 -9.81 13.39 -1.89
CA HIS A 314 -11.09 13.72 -2.50
C HIS A 314 -11.65 15.06 -1.99
N PHE A 315 -11.58 15.29 -0.68
CA PHE A 315 -12.01 16.55 -0.07
C PHE A 315 -11.17 17.74 -0.54
N ILE A 316 -9.84 17.58 -0.61
CA ILE A 316 -8.92 18.60 -1.14
C ILE A 316 -9.26 18.95 -2.59
N ASN A 317 -9.45 17.92 -3.44
CA ASN A 317 -9.82 18.09 -4.85
C ASN A 317 -11.15 18.84 -5.01
N GLN A 318 -12.17 18.49 -4.24
CA GLN A 318 -13.44 19.20 -4.28
C GLN A 318 -13.29 20.68 -3.88
N LYS A 319 -12.47 20.97 -2.86
CA LYS A 319 -12.19 22.33 -2.42
C LYS A 319 -11.46 23.15 -3.52
N GLN A 320 -10.49 22.50 -4.17
CA GLN A 320 -9.72 23.12 -5.25
C GLN A 320 -10.57 23.39 -6.49
N GLU A 321 -11.45 22.46 -6.87
CA GLU A 321 -12.38 22.62 -8.00
C GLU A 321 -13.35 23.79 -7.77
N LYS A 322 -13.91 23.92 -6.56
CA LYS A 322 -14.74 25.07 -6.18
C LYS A 322 -13.96 26.39 -6.21
N ALA A 323 -12.71 26.39 -5.75
CA ALA A 323 -11.84 27.58 -5.80
C ALA A 323 -11.54 27.98 -7.25
N ASN A 324 -11.22 27.04 -8.13
CA ASN A 324 -10.98 27.29 -9.55
C ASN A 324 -12.23 27.83 -10.27
N GLN A 325 -13.41 27.27 -10.00
CA GLN A 325 -14.68 27.79 -10.56
C GLN A 325 -14.94 29.23 -10.10
N LYS A 326 -14.69 29.53 -8.83
CA LYS A 326 -14.83 30.91 -8.30
C LYS A 326 -13.84 31.85 -8.95
N LEU A 327 -12.60 31.43 -9.12
CA LEU A 327 -11.55 32.22 -9.79
C LEU A 327 -11.94 32.50 -11.26
N ALA A 328 -12.36 31.49 -11.99
CA ALA A 328 -12.81 31.64 -13.38
C ALA A 328 -13.98 32.63 -13.51
N SER A 329 -14.97 32.53 -12.64
CA SER A 329 -16.11 33.46 -12.63
C SER A 329 -15.68 34.90 -12.27
N THR A 330 -14.72 35.04 -11.36
CA THR A 330 -14.18 36.36 -11.00
C THR A 330 -13.40 36.99 -12.14
N ILE A 331 -12.59 36.23 -12.88
CA ILE A 331 -11.85 36.69 -14.07
C ILE A 331 -12.81 37.18 -15.15
N ILE A 332 -13.87 36.37 -15.44
CA ILE A 332 -14.88 36.76 -16.44
C ILE A 332 -15.55 38.06 -16.03
N LYS A 333 -15.95 38.21 -14.75
CA LYS A 333 -16.57 39.43 -14.24
C LYS A 333 -15.62 40.65 -14.31
N SER A 334 -14.34 40.44 -13.95
CA SER A 334 -13.30 41.47 -14.04
C SER A 334 -13.08 41.95 -15.46
N ASN A 335 -12.98 41.03 -16.43
CA ASN A 335 -12.80 41.39 -17.84
C ASN A 335 -14.01 42.14 -18.39
N LYS A 336 -15.24 41.75 -18.06
CA LYS A 336 -16.45 42.48 -18.46
C LYS A 336 -16.49 43.88 -17.86
N THR A 337 -16.11 44.00 -16.58
CA THR A 337 -16.02 45.31 -15.92
C THR A 337 -14.96 46.21 -16.58
N LYS A 338 -13.80 45.66 -16.92
CA LYS A 338 -12.71 46.38 -17.61
C LYS A 338 -13.16 46.87 -18.99
N GLU A 339 -13.85 46.05 -19.75
CA GLU A 339 -14.41 46.39 -21.07
C GLU A 339 -15.46 47.50 -20.97
N SER A 340 -16.37 47.40 -19.99
CA SER A 340 -17.38 48.42 -19.72
C SER A 340 -16.72 49.76 -19.29
N LEU A 341 -15.68 49.67 -18.46
CA LEU A 341 -14.94 50.85 -18.03
C LEU A 341 -14.20 51.54 -19.20
N TYR A 342 -13.56 50.74 -20.04
CA TYR A 342 -12.90 51.21 -21.25
C TYR A 342 -13.89 51.96 -22.17
N THR A 343 -15.05 51.36 -22.44
CA THR A 343 -16.10 51.99 -23.25
C THR A 343 -16.59 53.30 -22.62
N ALA A 344 -16.85 53.30 -21.30
CA ALA A 344 -17.30 54.51 -20.61
C ALA A 344 -16.24 55.62 -20.59
N MET A 345 -14.96 55.29 -20.56
CA MET A 345 -13.87 56.27 -20.49
C MET A 345 -13.51 56.89 -21.86
N PHE A 346 -13.57 56.08 -22.93
CA PHE A 346 -12.97 56.47 -24.22
C PHE A 346 -13.94 56.57 -25.38
N LYS A 347 -15.19 56.13 -25.24
CA LYS A 347 -16.20 56.24 -26.27
C LYS A 347 -17.28 57.28 -25.95
N ASP A 348 -17.83 57.88 -26.94
CA ASP A 348 -19.07 58.67 -26.84
C ASP A 348 -20.26 57.72 -26.82
N VAL A 349 -21.10 57.82 -25.79
CA VAL A 349 -22.20 56.87 -25.54
C VAL A 349 -23.26 56.88 -26.63
N LEU A 350 -23.48 58.03 -27.28
CA LEU A 350 -24.49 58.19 -28.33
C LEU A 350 -24.00 57.71 -29.68
N THR A 351 -22.80 58.05 -30.04
CA THR A 351 -22.28 57.88 -31.40
C THR A 351 -21.29 56.71 -31.54
N ASP A 352 -20.89 56.06 -30.44
CA ASP A 352 -19.93 54.95 -30.35
C ASP A 352 -18.53 55.25 -30.94
N VAL A 353 -18.24 56.48 -31.34
CA VAL A 353 -16.89 56.88 -31.76
C VAL A 353 -16.03 57.28 -30.54
N GLY A 354 -14.76 57.53 -30.76
CA GLY A 354 -13.87 58.04 -29.66
C GLY A 354 -14.41 59.35 -29.10
N ASN A 355 -14.33 59.49 -27.77
CA ASN A 355 -14.65 60.77 -27.13
C ASN A 355 -13.43 61.70 -27.08
N ARG A 356 -13.57 62.88 -26.48
CA ARG A 356 -12.48 63.83 -26.32
C ARG A 356 -11.27 63.27 -25.56
N ILE A 357 -11.49 62.43 -24.56
CA ILE A 357 -10.41 61.76 -23.79
C ILE A 357 -9.64 60.82 -24.70
N ALA A 358 -10.33 60.02 -25.50
CA ALA A 358 -9.71 59.14 -26.48
C ALA A 358 -8.85 59.93 -27.50
N PHE A 359 -9.38 61.04 -28.02
CA PHE A 359 -8.63 61.90 -28.92
C PHE A 359 -7.36 62.46 -28.25
N SER A 360 -7.48 62.95 -27.02
CA SER A 360 -6.34 63.48 -26.26
C SER A 360 -5.29 62.41 -25.99
N MET A 361 -5.71 61.19 -25.64
CA MET A 361 -4.80 60.05 -25.45
C MET A 361 -4.11 59.60 -26.75
N ASP A 362 -4.82 59.59 -27.85
CA ASP A 362 -4.28 59.17 -29.15
C ASP A 362 -3.32 60.20 -29.75
N PHE A 363 -3.54 61.51 -29.52
CA PHE A 363 -2.81 62.57 -30.20
C PHE A 363 -2.19 63.62 -29.31
N GLU A 364 -2.71 63.88 -28.12
CA GLU A 364 -2.17 64.91 -27.22
C GLU A 364 -1.33 64.20 -26.12
N GLY A 365 -0.03 64.45 -26.09
CA GLY A 365 0.87 63.91 -25.05
C GLY A 365 1.63 62.65 -25.39
N GLN A 366 1.57 62.16 -26.63
CA GLN A 366 2.35 61.01 -27.06
C GLN A 366 3.77 61.38 -27.52
N LYS A 367 4.70 60.42 -27.27
CA LYS A 367 6.06 60.44 -27.81
C LYS A 367 6.03 60.51 -29.33
N PRO A 368 6.96 61.22 -29.96
CA PRO A 368 6.98 61.37 -31.41
C PRO A 368 7.01 60.01 -32.10
N THR A 369 5.99 59.71 -32.90
CA THR A 369 6.06 58.62 -33.86
C THR A 369 6.79 59.12 -35.10
N PRO A 370 7.65 58.32 -35.72
CA PRO A 370 8.40 58.82 -36.88
C PRO A 370 7.48 59.16 -38.05
N ALA A 371 7.64 60.39 -38.52
CA ALA A 371 7.52 60.79 -39.92
C ALA A 371 6.25 60.43 -40.75
N GLU A 372 5.09 60.22 -40.15
CA GLU A 372 3.85 60.12 -40.93
C GLU A 372 2.94 61.29 -40.58
N PRO A 373 2.48 62.04 -41.59
CA PRO A 373 1.58 63.14 -41.32
C PRO A 373 0.17 62.67 -41.01
N TYR A 374 -0.46 63.38 -40.09
CA TYR A 374 -1.90 63.29 -39.86
C TYR A 374 -2.61 64.52 -40.36
N TYR A 375 -3.74 64.28 -41.00
CA TYR A 375 -4.70 65.37 -41.30
C TYR A 375 -5.87 65.20 -40.34
N PHE A 376 -6.20 66.29 -39.67
CA PHE A 376 -7.35 66.39 -38.80
C PHE A 376 -8.44 67.21 -39.45
N VAL A 377 -9.56 66.62 -39.73
CA VAL A 377 -10.71 67.27 -40.34
C VAL A 377 -11.78 67.48 -39.29
N MET A 378 -12.06 68.68 -38.90
CA MET A 378 -13.13 69.00 -37.96
C MET A 378 -14.41 69.36 -38.68
N TYR A 379 -15.51 68.85 -38.18
CA TYR A 379 -16.87 69.23 -38.51
C TYR A 379 -17.59 69.71 -37.27
N ASN A 380 -18.17 70.94 -37.33
CA ASN A 380 -19.00 71.49 -36.27
C ASN A 380 -20.39 71.75 -36.81
N ILE A 381 -21.43 71.30 -36.08
CA ILE A 381 -22.82 71.56 -36.43
C ILE A 381 -23.20 72.97 -36.05
N ASN A 382 -23.41 73.84 -37.03
CA ASN A 382 -23.73 75.22 -36.76
C ASN A 382 -25.10 75.40 -36.11
N GLY A 383 -25.14 76.10 -34.98
CA GLY A 383 -26.40 76.32 -34.28
C GLY A 383 -27.06 75.12 -33.63
N PHE A 384 -26.27 74.13 -33.25
CA PHE A 384 -26.78 72.83 -32.67
C PHE A 384 -27.72 73.03 -31.47
N SER A 385 -27.49 74.05 -30.62
CA SER A 385 -28.39 74.43 -29.53
C SER A 385 -29.79 74.81 -30.06
N SER A 386 -29.78 75.65 -31.16
CA SER A 386 -31.06 75.99 -31.81
C SER A 386 -31.78 74.88 -32.48
N ILE A 387 -31.03 73.91 -33.06
CA ILE A 387 -31.59 72.64 -33.62
C ILE A 387 -32.28 71.84 -32.51
N ASN A 388 -31.60 71.73 -31.39
CA ASN A 388 -32.10 71.04 -30.21
C ASN A 388 -33.40 71.64 -29.65
N THR A 389 -33.42 72.97 -29.56
CA THR A 389 -34.58 73.75 -29.09
C THR A 389 -35.76 73.69 -30.10
N ARG A 390 -35.47 73.71 -31.38
CA ARG A 390 -36.51 73.76 -32.44
C ARG A 390 -37.10 72.37 -32.80
N TYR A 391 -36.27 71.36 -32.82
CA TYR A 391 -36.63 70.07 -33.33
C TYR A 391 -36.59 68.91 -32.25
N GLY A 392 -36.15 69.27 -31.06
CA GLY A 392 -36.04 68.29 -29.93
C GLY A 392 -34.79 67.44 -29.97
N ASN A 393 -34.59 66.70 -28.86
CA ASN A 393 -33.42 65.83 -28.66
C ASN A 393 -33.37 64.71 -29.68
N ASP A 394 -34.53 64.11 -30.06
CA ASP A 394 -34.54 62.92 -30.95
C ASP A 394 -33.94 63.28 -32.34
N VAL A 395 -34.22 64.50 -32.86
CA VAL A 395 -33.65 64.92 -34.14
C VAL A 395 -32.17 65.31 -33.96
N SER A 396 -31.80 65.87 -32.86
CA SER A 396 -30.41 66.24 -32.54
C SER A 396 -29.53 64.98 -32.38
N ASP A 397 -30.00 64.02 -31.62
CA ASP A 397 -29.30 62.74 -31.43
C ASP A 397 -29.19 61.97 -32.76
N TRP A 398 -30.28 61.91 -33.54
CA TRP A 398 -30.26 61.38 -34.87
C TRP A 398 -29.23 62.06 -35.78
N LEU A 399 -29.13 63.41 -35.72
CA LEU A 399 -28.17 64.15 -36.52
C LEU A 399 -26.74 63.82 -36.14
N LEU A 400 -26.44 63.67 -34.83
CA LEU A 400 -25.10 63.30 -34.33
C LEU A 400 -24.70 61.92 -34.83
N VAL A 401 -25.56 60.91 -34.72
CA VAL A 401 -25.32 59.56 -35.24
C VAL A 401 -25.16 59.57 -36.75
N ARG A 402 -26.03 60.30 -37.45
CA ARG A 402 -25.98 60.41 -38.91
C ARG A 402 -24.71 61.12 -39.40
N THR A 403 -24.22 62.05 -38.66
CA THR A 403 -22.93 62.73 -38.94
C THR A 403 -21.79 61.67 -38.91
N VAL A 404 -21.73 60.83 -37.91
CA VAL A 404 -20.73 59.76 -37.83
C VAL A 404 -20.87 58.78 -38.97
N ASP A 405 -22.08 58.37 -39.34
CA ASP A 405 -22.32 57.48 -40.48
C ASP A 405 -21.76 58.03 -41.79
N ILE A 406 -22.00 59.32 -42.07
CA ILE A 406 -21.48 59.98 -43.26
C ILE A 406 -19.95 60.06 -43.21
N LEU A 407 -19.38 60.44 -42.07
CA LEU A 407 -17.93 60.51 -41.92
C LEU A 407 -17.25 59.17 -42.09
N ASN A 408 -17.82 58.07 -41.53
CA ASN A 408 -17.32 56.72 -41.73
C ASN A 408 -17.40 56.23 -43.19
N GLN A 409 -18.42 56.67 -43.94
CA GLN A 409 -18.56 56.33 -45.38
C GLN A 409 -17.53 57.03 -46.25
N VAL A 410 -17.20 58.26 -45.94
CA VAL A 410 -16.22 59.06 -46.69
C VAL A 410 -14.79 58.70 -46.25
N PHE A 411 -14.48 58.77 -44.98
CA PHE A 411 -13.15 58.56 -44.43
C PHE A 411 -12.95 57.13 -43.97
N LYS A 412 -13.06 56.19 -44.86
CA LYS A 412 -12.96 54.77 -44.55
C LYS A 412 -11.64 54.41 -43.89
N GLY A 413 -11.73 53.74 -42.73
CA GLY A 413 -10.56 53.29 -41.97
C GLY A 413 -9.87 54.35 -41.12
N SER A 414 -10.36 55.60 -41.13
CA SER A 414 -9.88 56.67 -40.26
C SER A 414 -10.59 56.65 -38.93
N LYS A 415 -9.91 57.14 -37.89
CA LYS A 415 -10.50 57.25 -36.56
C LYS A 415 -11.36 58.53 -36.46
N ILE A 416 -12.56 58.38 -35.95
CA ILE A 416 -13.50 59.48 -35.73
C ILE A 416 -13.66 59.70 -34.23
N TYR A 417 -13.69 60.96 -33.83
CA TYR A 417 -13.85 61.39 -32.45
C TYR A 417 -14.92 62.44 -32.32
N ARG A 418 -15.75 62.37 -31.30
CA ARG A 418 -16.65 63.44 -30.89
C ARG A 418 -15.99 64.18 -29.73
N THR A 419 -15.47 65.35 -30.02
CA THR A 419 -14.66 66.16 -29.09
C THR A 419 -15.43 67.25 -28.33
N GLY A 420 -16.68 67.43 -28.71
CA GLY A 420 -17.63 68.37 -28.08
C GLY A 420 -19.07 67.88 -28.26
N SER A 421 -20.04 68.74 -27.91
CA SER A 421 -21.45 68.44 -28.06
C SER A 421 -21.86 68.25 -29.54
N ASP A 422 -21.31 69.01 -30.41
CA ASP A 422 -21.61 69.18 -31.82
C ASP A 422 -20.36 69.14 -32.72
N GLU A 423 -19.24 68.61 -32.17
CA GLU A 423 -17.93 68.64 -32.80
C GLU A 423 -17.39 67.28 -33.07
N PHE A 424 -17.02 66.98 -34.29
CA PHE A 424 -16.45 65.73 -34.76
C PHE A 424 -15.07 66.00 -35.39
N ILE A 425 -14.09 65.17 -35.05
CA ILE A 425 -12.77 65.19 -35.70
C ILE A 425 -12.52 63.83 -36.33
N VAL A 426 -12.14 63.88 -37.58
CA VAL A 426 -11.61 62.72 -38.31
C VAL A 426 -10.11 62.81 -38.36
N ALA A 427 -9.39 61.83 -37.85
CA ALA A 427 -7.94 61.74 -37.90
C ALA A 427 -7.51 60.80 -39.02
N VAL A 428 -7.02 61.34 -40.10
CA VAL A 428 -6.57 60.62 -41.28
C VAL A 428 -5.08 60.48 -41.30
N LYS A 429 -4.59 59.25 -41.24
CA LYS A 429 -3.17 58.92 -41.33
C LYS A 429 -2.75 58.77 -42.77
N VAL A 430 -1.65 59.40 -43.19
CA VAL A 430 -1.22 59.43 -44.59
C VAL A 430 0.18 58.87 -44.72
N LYS A 431 0.43 58.06 -45.73
CA LYS A 431 1.74 57.46 -46.02
C LYS A 431 2.57 58.27 -47.02
N ASN A 432 1.95 59.03 -47.90
CA ASN A 432 2.62 59.89 -48.89
C ASN A 432 1.89 61.23 -48.99
N ASP A 433 2.61 62.27 -48.70
CA ASP A 433 2.04 63.63 -48.49
C ASP A 433 1.68 64.39 -49.79
N GLU A 434 2.39 64.11 -50.90
CA GLU A 434 2.21 64.90 -52.14
C GLU A 434 0.83 64.70 -52.84
N VAL A 435 0.26 63.53 -52.71
CA VAL A 435 -1.06 63.13 -53.27
C VAL A 435 -2.17 63.34 -52.25
N ALA A 436 -1.87 63.16 -50.99
CA ALA A 436 -2.83 63.12 -49.91
C ALA A 436 -3.57 64.43 -49.63
N TYR A 437 -2.98 65.54 -49.85
CA TYR A 437 -3.63 66.85 -49.59
C TYR A 437 -4.88 67.01 -50.47
N THR A 438 -4.76 66.74 -51.78
CA THR A 438 -5.89 66.87 -52.71
C THR A 438 -7.00 65.91 -52.38
N ASP A 439 -6.65 64.67 -52.13
CA ASP A 439 -7.63 63.63 -51.81
C ASP A 439 -8.38 63.93 -50.51
N ILE A 440 -7.65 64.37 -49.47
CA ILE A 440 -8.27 64.65 -48.16
C ILE A 440 -9.16 65.91 -48.26
N ILE A 441 -8.78 66.96 -49.03
CA ILE A 441 -9.63 68.10 -49.25
C ILE A 441 -10.86 67.74 -50.09
N GLU A 442 -10.72 66.85 -51.08
CA GLU A 442 -11.88 66.30 -51.84
C GLU A 442 -12.81 65.53 -50.94
N ASP A 443 -12.26 64.60 -50.11
CA ASP A 443 -13.05 63.81 -49.12
C ASP A 443 -13.73 64.78 -48.11
N ALA A 444 -13.01 65.78 -47.63
CA ALA A 444 -13.57 66.78 -46.72
C ALA A 444 -14.73 67.57 -47.36
N LYS A 445 -14.59 67.93 -48.65
CA LYS A 445 -15.66 68.56 -49.43
C LYS A 445 -16.84 67.65 -49.70
N ASP A 446 -16.59 66.40 -50.02
CA ASP A 446 -17.64 65.41 -50.23
C ASP A 446 -18.43 65.14 -48.94
N ALA A 447 -17.74 64.97 -47.80
CA ALA A 447 -18.40 64.80 -46.51
C ALA A 447 -19.23 66.09 -46.17
N TYR A 448 -18.65 67.26 -46.34
CA TYR A 448 -19.37 68.45 -46.12
C TYR A 448 -20.63 68.60 -46.98
N LYS A 449 -20.54 68.28 -48.28
CA LYS A 449 -21.67 68.35 -49.21
C LYS A 449 -22.77 67.33 -48.78
N ARG A 450 -22.39 66.16 -48.35
CA ARG A 450 -23.36 65.12 -47.86
C ARG A 450 -23.98 65.53 -46.53
N LEU A 451 -23.25 66.15 -45.63
CA LEU A 451 -23.73 66.60 -44.32
C LEU A 451 -24.72 67.76 -44.47
N THR A 452 -24.48 68.69 -45.42
CA THR A 452 -25.32 69.88 -45.68
C THR A 452 -26.46 69.63 -46.66
N ALA A 453 -26.42 68.51 -47.40
CA ALA A 453 -27.54 68.08 -48.21
C ALA A 453 -28.76 67.80 -47.31
N GLY A 454 -29.96 68.15 -47.79
CA GLY A 454 -31.17 67.93 -47.01
C GLY A 454 -31.27 66.47 -46.53
N GLN A 455 -31.26 66.28 -45.22
CA GLN A 455 -31.32 65.02 -44.53
C GLN A 455 -32.77 64.59 -44.24
N ASN A 456 -33.12 63.33 -44.50
CA ASN A 456 -34.42 62.79 -44.12
C ASN A 456 -34.42 62.45 -42.61
N THR A 457 -34.91 63.35 -41.81
CA THR A 457 -35.03 63.18 -40.36
C THR A 457 -36.38 62.54 -39.97
N PRO A 458 -36.59 62.12 -38.74
CA PRO A 458 -37.90 61.69 -38.25
C PRO A 458 -39.00 62.73 -38.42
N MET A 459 -38.67 64.04 -38.53
CA MET A 459 -39.62 65.12 -38.72
C MET A 459 -39.69 65.67 -40.16
N GLY A 460 -39.19 64.91 -41.12
CA GLY A 460 -39.14 65.35 -42.53
C GLY A 460 -37.75 65.76 -43.01
N ARG A 461 -37.71 66.32 -44.23
CA ARG A 461 -36.41 66.71 -44.80
C ARG A 461 -35.95 68.08 -44.27
N ILE A 462 -34.79 68.06 -43.58
CA ILE A 462 -34.22 69.27 -42.96
C ILE A 462 -32.80 69.48 -43.51
N ASN A 463 -32.44 70.74 -43.79
CA ASN A 463 -31.08 71.14 -44.14
C ASN A 463 -30.39 71.67 -42.88
N PHE A 464 -29.20 71.05 -42.63
CA PHE A 464 -28.36 71.48 -41.51
C PHE A 464 -27.13 72.22 -42.01
N GLU A 465 -26.69 73.20 -41.23
CA GLU A 465 -25.45 73.89 -41.51
C GLU A 465 -24.29 73.30 -40.75
N PHE A 466 -23.20 73.17 -41.44
CA PHE A 466 -21.94 72.68 -40.85
C PHE A 466 -20.84 73.71 -41.14
N ARG A 467 -19.85 73.73 -40.26
CA ARG A 467 -18.57 74.40 -40.49
C ARG A 467 -17.48 73.36 -40.47
N SER A 468 -16.41 73.53 -41.28
CA SER A 468 -15.33 72.55 -41.36
C SER A 468 -13.98 73.22 -41.45
N SER A 469 -12.98 72.66 -40.81
CA SER A 469 -11.58 73.07 -40.92
C SER A 469 -10.69 71.86 -41.03
N VAL A 470 -9.54 72.03 -41.70
CA VAL A 470 -8.56 70.99 -41.91
C VAL A 470 -7.21 71.43 -41.40
N ALA A 471 -6.59 70.69 -40.55
CA ALA A 471 -5.21 71.00 -40.11
C ALA A 471 -4.33 69.77 -40.41
N LYS A 472 -3.17 70.02 -40.97
CA LYS A 472 -2.12 69.03 -41.15
C LYS A 472 -1.08 69.17 -40.08
N LYS A 473 -0.58 68.11 -39.56
CA LYS A 473 0.46 68.06 -38.55
C LYS A 473 1.45 66.94 -38.76
N TYR A 474 2.70 67.26 -38.73
CA TYR A 474 3.82 66.34 -38.67
C TYR A 474 4.35 66.20 -37.23
N GLY A 475 4.76 65.01 -36.84
CA GLY A 475 5.54 64.83 -35.60
C GLY A 475 4.77 65.12 -34.31
N VAL A 476 5.44 65.70 -33.31
CA VAL A 476 4.86 65.91 -31.98
C VAL A 476 3.82 67.08 -32.00
N ILE A 477 2.67 66.78 -31.43
CA ILE A 477 1.58 67.71 -31.27
C ILE A 477 1.77 68.44 -29.96
N ASN A 478 2.34 69.67 -30.03
CA ASN A 478 2.62 70.50 -28.85
C ASN A 478 1.49 71.52 -28.54
N THR A 479 0.51 71.63 -29.45
CA THR A 479 -0.65 72.50 -29.27
C THR A 479 -1.92 71.67 -29.38
N SER A 480 -2.97 72.06 -28.67
CA SER A 480 -4.26 71.37 -28.81
C SER A 480 -4.81 71.57 -30.23
N ILE A 481 -4.78 70.46 -31.00
CA ILE A 481 -5.34 70.42 -32.34
C ILE A 481 -6.80 70.83 -32.33
N ILE A 482 -7.56 70.42 -31.31
CA ILE A 482 -8.96 70.83 -31.14
C ILE A 482 -9.08 72.37 -31.09
N THR A 483 -8.22 73.03 -30.34
CA THR A 483 -8.26 74.50 -30.21
C THR A 483 -7.93 75.15 -31.52
N VAL A 484 -6.90 74.71 -32.22
CA VAL A 484 -6.54 75.23 -33.55
C VAL A 484 -7.64 75.10 -34.53
N LEU A 485 -8.25 73.92 -34.68
CA LEU A 485 -9.36 73.67 -35.60
C LEU A 485 -10.58 74.50 -35.27
N LYS A 486 -10.90 74.74 -33.99
CA LYS A 486 -11.94 75.67 -33.51
C LYS A 486 -11.68 77.07 -33.88
N ASP A 487 -10.45 77.59 -33.62
CA ASP A 487 -10.06 78.97 -33.93
C ASP A 487 -10.16 79.24 -35.44
N MET A 488 -9.82 78.27 -36.27
CA MET A 488 -9.97 78.34 -37.72
C MET A 488 -11.44 78.49 -38.13
N ILE A 489 -12.33 77.64 -37.53
CA ILE A 489 -13.79 77.72 -37.77
C ILE A 489 -14.33 79.10 -37.31
N ASN A 490 -13.89 79.65 -36.19
CA ASN A 490 -14.37 80.88 -35.62
C ASN A 490 -13.87 82.11 -36.36
N LYS A 491 -12.59 82.14 -36.77
CA LYS A 491 -12.00 83.29 -37.54
C LYS A 491 -12.67 83.45 -38.90
N ASN A 492 -13.22 82.37 -39.49
CA ASN A 492 -13.90 82.42 -40.77
C ASN A 492 -15.43 82.53 -40.61
N SER A 493 -15.92 83.03 -39.49
CA SER A 493 -17.36 83.14 -39.24
C SER A 493 -18.11 84.02 -40.27
N ASN A 494 -17.41 84.89 -41.05
CA ASN A 494 -17.96 85.75 -42.10
C ASN A 494 -17.68 85.21 -43.51
N ALA A 495 -17.04 84.02 -43.66
CA ALA A 495 -16.84 83.37 -44.95
C ALA A 495 -18.14 82.72 -45.42
N THR A 496 -18.38 82.70 -46.74
CA THR A 496 -19.53 82.15 -47.39
C THR A 496 -19.70 80.68 -46.94
N VAL A 497 -20.90 80.31 -46.59
CA VAL A 497 -21.27 78.92 -46.24
C VAL A 497 -20.70 77.91 -47.29
N GLY A 498 -19.83 76.97 -46.88
CA GLY A 498 -19.21 76.01 -47.78
C GLY A 498 -17.71 76.09 -47.98
N GLN A 499 -17.06 77.09 -47.43
CA GLN A 499 -15.59 77.18 -47.44
C GLN A 499 -14.94 76.31 -46.34
N ILE A 500 -14.09 75.34 -46.76
CA ILE A 500 -13.25 74.56 -45.87
C ILE A 500 -11.97 75.33 -45.65
N THR A 501 -11.63 75.65 -44.37
CA THR A 501 -10.37 76.29 -44.03
C THR A 501 -9.30 75.24 -43.85
N TYR A 502 -8.11 75.54 -44.42
CA TYR A 502 -6.93 74.68 -44.26
C TYR A 502 -5.76 75.42 -43.61
N THR A 503 -5.01 74.71 -42.80
CA THR A 503 -3.71 75.16 -42.31
C THR A 503 -2.71 74.07 -42.22
N ASP A 504 -1.50 74.31 -42.52
CA ASP A 504 -0.36 73.45 -42.21
C ASP A 504 0.26 73.99 -40.90
N LEU A 505 0.30 73.08 -39.87
CA LEU A 505 0.79 73.51 -38.56
C LEU A 505 2.31 73.35 -38.43
N ASP A 506 2.95 72.89 -39.47
CA ASP A 506 4.41 72.73 -39.54
C ASP A 506 5.07 73.72 -40.51
N SER A 507 4.32 74.57 -41.20
CA SER A 507 4.78 75.59 -42.13
C SER A 507 5.14 76.89 -41.43
#